data_c000f06ea4681ab5480feff7e1f68c12
#
_entry.id   c000f06ea4681ab5480feff7e1f68c12
#
_cell.length_a   1.000
_cell.length_b   1.000
_cell.length_c   1.000
_cell.angle_alpha   90.00
_cell.angle_beta   90.00
_cell.angle_gamma   90.00
#
_symmetry.space_group_name_H-M   'P 1'
#
loop_
_entity.id
_entity.type
_entity.pdbx_description
1 polymer ?
#
loop_
_entity_poly.entity_id
_entity_poly.type
_entity_poly.pdbx_seq_one_letter_code
_entity_poly.pdbx_strand_id
1 'polypeptide(L)'
;VKDGKIHSIGKITGEAKDIIEAKGLTVLPGCIDTQTHFREPGSTDTEDLHSGSRAAIAGGITAVFEMPNTNPPTSTKKEFQKKLDLAKNRMYCNYAFYFGATADNANELADLKNLEGCCGIKLFAGSSTGNLLVAEEKDIETVFKNSSKVVAVHSEDEEILNINKKLIKDGDVHSHPIWRSVECAISSTRR
;
A
#
# COMPACT_ATOMS: atom_id res chain seq x y z
N VAL A 1 23.84 9.70 -16.91
CA VAL A 1 22.39 9.78 -17.05
C VAL A 1 22.06 10.86 -18.05
N LYS A 2 21.15 10.59 -18.98
CA LYS A 2 20.65 11.56 -19.96
C LYS A 2 19.15 11.34 -20.11
N ASP A 3 18.37 12.40 -20.06
CA ASP A 3 16.90 12.37 -20.20
C ASP A 3 16.23 11.36 -19.25
N GLY A 4 16.66 11.34 -17.97
CA GLY A 4 16.13 10.45 -16.94
C GLY A 4 16.51 8.97 -17.07
N LYS A 5 17.40 8.61 -18.01
CA LYS A 5 17.80 7.22 -18.26
C LYS A 5 19.31 7.04 -18.09
N ILE A 6 19.73 5.82 -17.72
CA ILE A 6 21.15 5.44 -17.76
C ILE A 6 21.59 5.47 -19.22
N HIS A 7 22.44 6.43 -19.56
CA HIS A 7 22.95 6.58 -20.93
C HIS A 7 24.14 5.67 -21.21
N SER A 8 25.08 5.62 -20.28
CA SER A 8 26.27 4.76 -20.37
C SER A 8 26.84 4.46 -18.99
N ILE A 9 27.56 3.34 -18.89
CA ILE A 9 28.27 2.88 -17.69
C ILE A 9 29.73 2.65 -18.11
N GLY A 10 30.68 3.10 -17.29
CA GLY A 10 32.12 2.91 -17.51
C GLY A 10 32.88 4.23 -17.48
N LYS A 11 34.08 4.22 -18.06
CA LYS A 11 34.92 5.43 -18.14
C LYS A 11 34.34 6.34 -19.24
N ILE A 12 33.73 7.42 -18.81
CA ILE A 12 33.05 8.38 -19.71
C ILE A 12 33.95 9.60 -19.87
N THR A 13 34.16 9.97 -21.13
CA THR A 13 34.86 11.21 -21.49
C THR A 13 33.83 12.15 -22.14
N GLY A 14 33.70 13.36 -21.63
CA GLY A 14 32.77 14.36 -22.12
C GLY A 14 32.32 15.30 -21.02
N GLU A 15 31.58 16.33 -21.41
CA GLU A 15 31.02 17.29 -20.47
C GLU A 15 29.70 16.77 -19.90
N ALA A 16 29.44 17.06 -18.62
CA ALA A 16 28.19 16.82 -17.95
C ALA A 16 27.71 18.13 -17.32
N LYS A 17 26.40 18.34 -17.29
CA LYS A 17 25.80 19.49 -16.61
C LYS A 17 26.06 19.46 -15.12
N ASP A 18 25.88 18.27 -14.53
CA ASP A 18 26.06 18.04 -13.11
C ASP A 18 26.91 16.78 -12.90
N ILE A 19 27.84 16.82 -11.95
CA ILE A 19 28.69 15.69 -11.58
C ILE A 19 28.49 15.40 -10.11
N ILE A 20 28.10 14.17 -9.78
CA ILE A 20 27.99 13.70 -8.40
C ILE A 20 29.17 12.77 -8.13
N GLU A 21 30.08 13.20 -7.23
CA GLU A 21 31.21 12.37 -6.79
C GLU A 21 30.73 11.34 -5.77
N ALA A 22 30.69 10.08 -6.19
CA ALA A 22 30.19 8.97 -5.37
C ALA A 22 31.31 8.01 -4.92
N LYS A 23 32.57 8.51 -4.79
CA LYS A 23 33.70 7.69 -4.38
C LYS A 23 33.48 7.05 -3.01
N GLY A 24 33.57 5.72 -2.94
CA GLY A 24 33.32 4.95 -1.72
C GLY A 24 31.83 4.70 -1.41
N LEU A 25 30.91 5.17 -2.26
CA LEU A 25 29.48 4.93 -2.13
C LEU A 25 29.01 3.87 -3.12
N THR A 26 27.93 3.16 -2.77
CA THR A 26 27.22 2.27 -3.66
C THR A 26 25.99 3.01 -4.21
N VAL A 27 25.90 3.09 -5.53
CA VAL A 27 24.73 3.69 -6.20
C VAL A 27 23.72 2.59 -6.50
N LEU A 28 22.53 2.74 -5.99
CA LEU A 28 21.41 1.82 -6.15
C LEU A 28 20.24 2.52 -6.87
N PRO A 29 19.36 1.77 -7.54
CA PRO A 29 18.05 2.29 -7.92
C PRO A 29 17.31 2.79 -6.70
N GLY A 30 16.50 3.83 -6.84
CA GLY A 30 15.63 4.29 -5.76
C GLY A 30 14.70 3.19 -5.30
N CYS A 31 14.56 3.01 -3.98
CA CYS A 31 13.69 2.00 -3.42
C CYS A 31 12.21 2.36 -3.67
N ILE A 32 11.39 1.31 -3.78
CA ILE A 32 9.94 1.44 -3.89
C ILE A 32 9.32 0.82 -2.64
N ASP A 33 8.58 1.61 -1.88
CA ASP A 33 7.76 1.09 -0.79
C ASP A 33 6.38 0.74 -1.32
N THR A 34 6.07 -0.54 -1.35
CA THR A 34 4.82 -1.06 -1.92
C THR A 34 3.67 -1.11 -0.91
N GLN A 35 3.86 -0.62 0.32
CA GLN A 35 2.84 -0.67 1.36
C GLN A 35 2.98 0.49 2.35
N THR A 36 2.52 1.68 1.97
CA THR A 36 2.50 2.85 2.85
C THR A 36 1.10 3.17 3.36
N HIS A 37 1.03 3.85 4.50
CA HIS A 37 -0.20 4.31 5.14
C HIS A 37 -0.07 5.77 5.54
N PHE A 38 -0.22 6.69 4.58
CA PHE A 38 -0.11 8.15 4.82
C PHE A 38 -1.38 8.79 5.39
N ARG A 39 -2.40 8.00 5.67
CA ARG A 39 -3.59 8.39 6.43
C ARG A 39 -4.45 9.50 5.82
N GLU A 40 -4.15 10.00 4.63
CA GLU A 40 -4.96 10.99 3.93
C GLU A 40 -5.75 10.35 2.78
N PRO A 41 -7.06 10.64 2.68
CA PRO A 41 -7.87 11.52 3.54
C PRO A 41 -8.20 10.90 4.91
N GLY A 42 -8.49 11.76 5.89
CA GLY A 42 -9.06 11.40 7.19
C GLY A 42 -8.19 11.75 8.36
N SER A 43 -7.12 11.00 8.64
CA SER A 43 -6.28 11.18 9.84
C SER A 43 -4.99 11.95 9.52
N THR A 44 -5.12 13.14 8.95
CA THR A 44 -3.99 13.98 8.49
C THR A 44 -3.17 14.58 9.62
N ASP A 45 -3.68 14.57 10.84
CA ASP A 45 -2.95 14.87 12.07
C ASP A 45 -1.89 13.81 12.41
N THR A 46 -2.11 12.57 11.99
CA THR A 46 -1.13 11.49 12.12
C THR A 46 -0.05 11.58 11.05
N GLU A 47 -0.45 11.62 9.79
CA GLU A 47 0.40 11.85 8.61
C GLU A 47 -0.45 12.21 7.40
N ASP A 48 0.09 13.05 6.52
CA ASP A 48 -0.52 13.40 5.25
C ASP A 48 0.36 12.98 4.05
N LEU A 49 -0.17 13.10 2.84
CA LEU A 49 0.55 12.74 1.60
C LEU A 49 1.80 13.58 1.39
N HIS A 50 1.80 14.85 1.82
CA HIS A 50 2.95 15.74 1.69
C HIS A 50 4.07 15.36 2.66
N SER A 51 3.77 15.23 3.96
CA SER A 51 4.77 14.89 4.99
C SER A 51 5.32 13.49 4.82
N GLY A 52 4.45 12.50 4.54
CA GLY A 52 4.84 11.12 4.32
C GLY A 52 5.75 10.96 3.08
N SER A 53 5.43 11.62 1.97
CA SER A 53 6.29 11.57 0.78
C SER A 53 7.63 12.26 0.98
N ARG A 54 7.70 13.32 1.80
CA ARG A 54 8.99 13.94 2.20
C ARG A 54 9.83 12.96 3.02
N ALA A 55 9.22 12.29 3.99
CA ALA A 55 9.90 11.27 4.80
C ALA A 55 10.40 10.11 3.93
N ALA A 56 9.60 9.66 2.97
CA ALA A 56 9.98 8.63 2.00
C ALA A 56 11.26 9.02 1.23
N ILE A 57 11.30 10.20 0.62
CA ILE A 57 12.48 10.70 -0.11
C ILE A 57 13.69 10.84 0.82
N ALA A 58 13.52 11.33 2.04
CA ALA A 58 14.60 11.45 3.00
C ALA A 58 15.19 10.08 3.39
N GLY A 59 14.39 9.02 3.34
CA GLY A 59 14.80 7.62 3.56
C GLY A 59 15.32 6.89 2.32
N GLY A 60 15.36 7.55 1.14
CA GLY A 60 15.80 6.93 -0.12
C GLY A 60 14.68 6.18 -0.87
N ILE A 61 13.42 6.34 -0.48
CA ILE A 61 12.25 5.80 -1.16
C ILE A 61 11.85 6.77 -2.27
N THR A 62 11.87 6.33 -3.50
CA THR A 62 11.58 7.18 -4.68
C THR A 62 10.19 6.96 -5.27
N ALA A 63 9.51 5.91 -4.84
CA ALA A 63 8.12 5.63 -5.18
C ALA A 63 7.40 4.94 -4.02
N VAL A 64 6.11 5.22 -3.88
CA VAL A 64 5.25 4.63 -2.84
C VAL A 64 3.95 4.10 -3.43
N PHE A 65 3.46 2.99 -2.88
CA PHE A 65 2.12 2.47 -3.15
C PHE A 65 1.32 2.54 -1.86
N GLU A 66 0.35 3.43 -1.83
CA GLU A 66 -0.38 3.78 -0.62
C GLU A 66 -1.69 3.02 -0.51
N MET A 67 -2.00 2.58 0.71
CA MET A 67 -3.11 1.69 1.04
C MET A 67 -4.47 2.43 1.10
N PRO A 68 -5.60 1.70 0.86
CA PRO A 68 -6.92 2.30 0.72
C PRO A 68 -7.65 2.54 2.06
N ASN A 69 -7.09 2.12 3.20
CA ASN A 69 -7.74 2.23 4.51
C ASN A 69 -7.64 3.64 5.10
N THR A 70 -8.25 4.57 4.44
CA THR A 70 -8.39 6.00 4.77
C THR A 70 -9.83 6.31 5.18
N ASN A 71 -10.15 7.56 5.47
CA ASN A 71 -11.50 7.98 5.81
C ASN A 71 -11.92 9.20 4.94
N PRO A 72 -12.80 9.00 3.94
CA PRO A 72 -13.41 7.72 3.54
C PRO A 72 -12.39 6.73 2.96
N PRO A 73 -12.70 5.42 2.96
CA PRO A 73 -11.85 4.42 2.34
C PRO A 73 -11.84 4.55 0.82
N THR A 74 -10.70 4.25 0.20
CA THR A 74 -10.51 4.33 -1.26
C THR A 74 -11.04 3.07 -1.93
N SER A 75 -12.36 2.85 -1.87
CA SER A 75 -13.06 1.65 -2.37
C SER A 75 -14.09 1.94 -3.47
N THR A 76 -14.13 3.17 -3.97
CA THR A 76 -14.93 3.57 -5.13
C THR A 76 -14.08 4.38 -6.11
N LYS A 77 -14.44 4.37 -7.39
CA LYS A 77 -13.74 5.19 -8.42
C LYS A 77 -13.77 6.68 -8.06
N LYS A 78 -14.84 7.15 -7.41
CA LYS A 78 -14.97 8.54 -6.95
C LYS A 78 -13.94 8.88 -5.85
N GLU A 79 -13.84 8.06 -4.82
CA GLU A 79 -12.88 8.30 -3.74
C GLU A 79 -11.44 8.08 -4.21
N PHE A 80 -11.22 7.16 -5.15
CA PHE A 80 -9.94 6.97 -5.80
C PHE A 80 -9.49 8.22 -6.56
N GLN A 81 -10.38 8.82 -7.36
CA GLN A 81 -10.08 10.05 -8.08
C GLN A 81 -9.79 11.23 -7.13
N LYS A 82 -10.59 11.37 -6.07
CA LYS A 82 -10.30 12.39 -5.04
C LYS A 82 -8.92 12.24 -4.42
N LYS A 83 -8.49 11.01 -4.17
CA LYS A 83 -7.15 10.74 -3.61
C LYS A 83 -6.05 11.10 -4.59
N LEU A 84 -6.21 10.81 -5.87
CA LEU A 84 -5.31 11.30 -6.93
C LEU A 84 -5.24 12.83 -6.97
N ASP A 85 -6.38 13.49 -6.85
CA ASP A 85 -6.45 14.96 -6.86
C ASP A 85 -5.74 15.56 -5.63
N LEU A 86 -5.88 14.93 -4.45
CA LEU A 86 -5.17 15.31 -3.23
C LEU A 86 -3.64 15.15 -3.36
N ALA A 87 -3.18 14.12 -4.06
CA ALA A 87 -1.76 13.84 -4.26
C ALA A 87 -1.11 14.77 -5.29
N LYS A 88 -1.89 15.26 -6.25
CA LYS A 88 -1.39 16.05 -7.38
C LYS A 88 -0.65 17.30 -6.92
N ASN A 89 0.61 17.44 -7.38
CA ASN A 89 1.52 18.55 -7.05
C ASN A 89 1.86 18.69 -5.54
N ARG A 90 1.61 17.65 -4.74
CA ARG A 90 1.92 17.62 -3.30
C ARG A 90 2.92 16.55 -2.92
N MET A 91 2.97 15.46 -3.69
CA MET A 91 3.90 14.35 -3.44
C MET A 91 5.31 14.69 -3.91
N TYR A 92 6.31 14.32 -3.11
CA TYR A 92 7.73 14.48 -3.44
C TYR A 92 8.33 13.26 -4.15
N CYS A 93 7.70 12.09 -4.04
CA CYS A 93 8.08 10.87 -4.73
C CYS A 93 7.03 10.48 -5.77
N ASN A 94 7.36 9.51 -6.63
CA ASN A 94 6.36 8.86 -7.46
C ASN A 94 5.35 8.11 -6.59
N TYR A 95 4.11 8.01 -7.04
CA TYR A 95 3.06 7.38 -6.25
C TYR A 95 2.05 6.64 -7.11
N ALA A 96 1.46 5.63 -6.52
CA ALA A 96 0.24 4.99 -6.98
C ALA A 96 -0.58 4.54 -5.76
N PHE A 97 -1.85 4.25 -5.96
CA PHE A 97 -2.76 3.88 -4.89
C PHE A 97 -3.34 2.49 -5.09
N TYR A 98 -3.56 1.78 -3.98
CA TYR A 98 -4.39 0.58 -4.01
C TYR A 98 -5.87 0.95 -4.00
N PHE A 99 -6.65 0.19 -4.74
CA PHE A 99 -8.10 0.21 -4.64
C PHE A 99 -8.54 -0.81 -3.59
N GLY A 100 -9.38 -0.42 -2.64
CA GLY A 100 -9.88 -1.29 -1.58
C GLY A 100 -10.99 -2.20 -2.09
N ALA A 101 -10.77 -3.51 -2.00
CA ALA A 101 -11.82 -4.49 -2.22
C ALA A 101 -12.79 -4.51 -1.05
N THR A 102 -14.06 -4.70 -1.35
CA THR A 102 -15.15 -4.93 -0.41
C THR A 102 -16.04 -6.04 -0.94
N ALA A 103 -16.91 -6.63 -0.11
CA ALA A 103 -17.91 -7.58 -0.59
C ALA A 103 -18.83 -6.95 -1.65
N ASP A 104 -19.16 -5.66 -1.49
CA ASP A 104 -20.07 -4.94 -2.38
C ASP A 104 -19.47 -4.65 -3.76
N ASN A 105 -18.16 -4.35 -3.84
CA ASN A 105 -17.51 -3.98 -5.10
C ASN A 105 -16.76 -5.12 -5.79
N ALA A 106 -16.74 -6.32 -5.20
CA ALA A 106 -15.95 -7.46 -5.69
C ALA A 106 -16.23 -7.83 -7.16
N ASN A 107 -17.45 -7.61 -7.63
CA ASN A 107 -17.83 -7.90 -9.02
C ASN A 107 -17.38 -6.80 -10.01
N GLU A 108 -16.98 -5.62 -9.54
CA GLU A 108 -16.59 -4.48 -10.37
C GLU A 108 -15.07 -4.35 -10.55
N LEU A 109 -14.27 -5.23 -9.90
CA LEU A 109 -12.82 -5.12 -9.87
C LEU A 109 -12.15 -5.34 -11.23
N ALA A 110 -12.82 -6.06 -12.14
CA ALA A 110 -12.36 -6.24 -13.52
C ALA A 110 -12.27 -4.90 -14.28
N ASP A 111 -13.15 -3.95 -13.99
CA ASP A 111 -13.21 -2.64 -14.62
C ASP A 111 -12.01 -1.74 -14.25
N LEU A 112 -11.25 -2.11 -13.23
CA LEU A 112 -10.10 -1.35 -12.77
C LEU A 112 -8.84 -1.58 -13.60
N LYS A 113 -8.88 -2.45 -14.60
CA LYS A 113 -7.71 -2.82 -15.43
C LYS A 113 -6.94 -1.61 -15.92
N ASN A 114 -7.63 -0.61 -16.43
CA ASN A 114 -7.05 0.60 -17.01
C ASN A 114 -7.21 1.84 -16.10
N LEU A 115 -7.54 1.66 -14.82
CA LEU A 115 -7.64 2.78 -13.90
C LEU A 115 -6.25 3.38 -13.67
N GLU A 116 -6.05 4.60 -14.14
CA GLU A 116 -4.79 5.32 -14.02
C GLU A 116 -4.45 5.59 -12.55
N GLY A 117 -3.17 5.46 -12.20
CA GLY A 117 -2.72 5.64 -10.81
C GLY A 117 -3.03 4.47 -9.87
N CYS A 118 -3.74 3.43 -10.34
CA CYS A 118 -4.05 2.25 -9.55
C CYS A 118 -2.97 1.17 -9.72
N CYS A 119 -2.19 0.92 -8.65
CA CYS A 119 -1.13 -0.10 -8.64
C CYS A 119 -1.65 -1.51 -8.39
N GLY A 120 -2.80 -1.66 -7.74
CA GLY A 120 -3.32 -2.96 -7.36
C GLY A 120 -4.61 -2.87 -6.57
N ILE A 121 -5.07 -4.01 -6.13
CA ILE A 121 -6.26 -4.16 -5.28
C ILE A 121 -5.79 -4.58 -3.89
N LYS A 122 -6.32 -3.95 -2.85
CA LYS A 122 -6.06 -4.35 -1.46
C LYS A 122 -7.25 -5.07 -0.89
N LEU A 123 -7.01 -6.28 -0.41
CA LEU A 123 -7.96 -7.11 0.30
C LEU A 123 -7.57 -7.21 1.79
N PHE A 124 -8.51 -7.00 2.68
CA PHE A 124 -8.37 -7.26 4.11
C PHE A 124 -9.22 -8.48 4.49
N ALA A 125 -8.60 -9.65 4.61
CA ALA A 125 -9.27 -10.88 5.00
C ALA A 125 -9.56 -10.93 6.52
N GLY A 126 -8.94 -10.05 7.30
CA GLY A 126 -9.16 -9.87 8.73
C GLY A 126 -8.59 -8.54 9.21
N SER A 127 -8.92 -8.16 10.45
CA SER A 127 -8.34 -6.99 11.14
C SER A 127 -8.41 -5.68 10.34
N SER A 128 -9.56 -5.37 9.76
CA SER A 128 -9.76 -4.13 9.02
C SER A 128 -10.69 -3.18 9.75
N THR A 129 -10.66 -1.92 9.31
CA THR A 129 -11.55 -0.85 9.78
C THR A 129 -12.56 -0.46 8.70
N GLY A 130 -13.73 0.00 9.12
CA GLY A 130 -14.81 0.40 8.21
C GLY A 130 -15.36 -0.79 7.42
N ASN A 131 -15.71 -0.56 6.16
CA ASN A 131 -16.30 -1.55 5.25
C ASN A 131 -15.27 -2.31 4.40
N LEU A 132 -13.98 -2.21 4.71
CA LEU A 132 -12.92 -2.89 3.94
C LEU A 132 -12.69 -4.35 4.34
N LEU A 133 -13.36 -4.84 5.39
CA LEU A 133 -13.25 -6.25 5.80
C LEU A 133 -13.98 -7.15 4.80
N VAL A 134 -13.27 -8.14 4.27
CA VAL A 134 -13.80 -9.22 3.42
C VAL A 134 -13.35 -10.55 4.04
N ALA A 135 -14.12 -11.04 5.02
CA ALA A 135 -13.76 -12.22 5.81
C ALA A 135 -14.34 -13.52 5.26
N GLU A 136 -15.46 -13.43 4.54
CA GLU A 136 -16.16 -14.60 4.00
C GLU A 136 -15.39 -15.18 2.81
N GLU A 137 -15.18 -16.50 2.81
CA GLU A 137 -14.43 -17.23 1.76
C GLU A 137 -15.00 -16.98 0.37
N LYS A 138 -16.32 -16.98 0.22
CA LYS A 138 -17.00 -16.70 -1.04
C LYS A 138 -16.68 -15.32 -1.60
N ASP A 139 -16.60 -14.31 -0.73
CA ASP A 139 -16.32 -12.94 -1.15
C ASP A 139 -14.83 -12.79 -1.48
N ILE A 140 -13.94 -13.41 -0.72
CA ILE A 140 -12.51 -13.50 -1.01
C ILE A 140 -12.29 -14.14 -2.40
N GLU A 141 -12.94 -15.28 -2.67
CA GLU A 141 -12.88 -15.96 -3.97
C GLU A 141 -13.38 -15.05 -5.10
N THR A 142 -14.47 -14.31 -4.86
CA THR A 142 -15.03 -13.36 -5.83
C THR A 142 -14.06 -12.23 -6.13
N VAL A 143 -13.38 -11.68 -5.12
CA VAL A 143 -12.33 -10.68 -5.29
C VAL A 143 -11.21 -11.22 -6.17
N PHE A 144 -10.69 -12.40 -5.89
CA PHE A 144 -9.60 -12.99 -6.70
C PHE A 144 -10.04 -13.29 -8.13
N LYS A 145 -11.22 -13.84 -8.34
CA LYS A 145 -11.75 -14.16 -9.69
C LYS A 145 -11.92 -12.91 -10.56
N ASN A 146 -12.35 -11.81 -9.98
CA ASN A 146 -12.65 -10.58 -10.71
C ASN A 146 -11.49 -9.57 -10.73
N SER A 147 -10.41 -9.84 -10.00
CA SER A 147 -9.29 -8.92 -9.96
C SER A 147 -8.54 -8.89 -11.27
N SER A 148 -8.42 -7.69 -11.86
CA SER A 148 -7.66 -7.44 -13.09
C SER A 148 -6.24 -6.94 -12.83
N LYS A 149 -5.84 -6.81 -11.57
CA LYS A 149 -4.55 -6.32 -11.09
C LYS A 149 -4.02 -7.23 -9.96
N VAL A 150 -2.78 -7.02 -9.55
CA VAL A 150 -2.22 -7.68 -8.38
C VAL A 150 -3.08 -7.42 -7.15
N VAL A 151 -3.34 -8.46 -6.36
CA VAL A 151 -4.06 -8.36 -5.09
C VAL A 151 -3.06 -8.45 -3.94
N ALA A 152 -2.98 -7.39 -3.14
CA ALA A 152 -2.23 -7.39 -1.89
C ALA A 152 -3.19 -7.74 -0.75
N VAL A 153 -2.87 -8.77 0.02
CA VAL A 153 -3.76 -9.28 1.09
C VAL A 153 -3.20 -8.97 2.46
N HIS A 154 -4.03 -8.43 3.35
CA HIS A 154 -3.82 -8.54 4.79
C HIS A 154 -4.46 -9.85 5.23
N SER A 155 -3.63 -10.86 5.52
CA SER A 155 -4.07 -12.24 5.69
C SER A 155 -4.05 -12.63 7.16
N GLU A 156 -5.19 -12.44 7.83
CA GLU A 156 -5.48 -12.95 9.16
C GLU A 156 -6.91 -13.50 9.17
N ASP A 157 -7.12 -14.56 9.91
CA ASP A 157 -8.42 -15.20 10.05
C ASP A 157 -9.29 -14.42 11.05
N GLU A 158 -10.34 -13.77 10.57
CA GLU A 158 -11.19 -12.91 11.39
C GLU A 158 -11.93 -13.69 12.48
N GLU A 159 -12.28 -14.94 12.24
CA GLU A 159 -12.93 -15.78 13.25
C GLU A 159 -11.98 -16.09 14.42
N ILE A 160 -10.74 -16.50 14.08
CA ILE A 160 -9.71 -16.74 15.10
C ILE A 160 -9.37 -15.46 15.86
N LEU A 161 -9.27 -14.32 15.16
CA LEU A 161 -9.06 -13.02 15.82
C LEU A 161 -10.17 -12.72 16.83
N ASN A 162 -11.43 -12.93 16.45
CA ASN A 162 -12.59 -12.68 17.32
C ASN A 162 -12.60 -13.60 18.55
N ILE A 163 -12.27 -14.89 18.37
CA ILE A 163 -12.13 -15.84 19.49
C ILE A 163 -11.01 -15.40 20.44
N ASN A 164 -9.91 -14.92 19.89
CA ASN A 164 -8.71 -14.56 20.66
C ASN A 164 -8.79 -13.18 21.32
N LYS A 165 -9.75 -12.33 20.99
CA LYS A 165 -9.90 -10.98 21.61
C LYS A 165 -9.89 -11.00 23.15
N LYS A 166 -10.39 -12.07 23.76
CA LYS A 166 -10.36 -12.28 25.23
C LYS A 166 -8.93 -12.40 25.81
N LEU A 167 -7.91 -12.61 24.96
CA LEU A 167 -6.52 -12.75 25.37
C LEU A 167 -5.78 -11.39 25.38
N ILE A 168 -6.44 -10.32 24.93
CA ILE A 168 -5.89 -8.96 24.97
C ILE A 168 -5.77 -8.54 26.44
N LYS A 169 -4.61 -8.01 26.79
CA LYS A 169 -4.36 -7.41 28.11
C LYS A 169 -3.98 -5.96 27.93
N ASP A 170 -4.79 -5.05 28.44
CA ASP A 170 -4.54 -3.62 28.34
C ASP A 170 -3.19 -3.24 28.96
N GLY A 171 -2.40 -2.47 28.22
CA GLY A 171 -1.06 -2.06 28.64
C GLY A 171 0.02 -3.14 28.52
N ASP A 172 -0.31 -4.37 28.15
CA ASP A 172 0.66 -5.45 27.97
C ASP A 172 0.90 -5.72 26.46
N VAL A 173 1.97 -5.17 25.92
CA VAL A 173 2.37 -5.35 24.50
C VAL A 173 2.64 -6.81 24.14
N HIS A 174 2.99 -7.66 25.12
CA HIS A 174 3.25 -9.08 24.90
C HIS A 174 1.97 -9.88 24.63
N SER A 175 0.79 -9.34 24.96
CA SER A 175 -0.48 -9.97 24.60
C SER A 175 -0.78 -9.87 23.10
N HIS A 176 -0.15 -8.92 22.35
CA HIS A 176 -0.41 -8.71 20.93
C HIS A 176 -0.14 -9.96 20.08
N PRO A 177 1.05 -10.61 20.11
CA PRO A 177 1.31 -11.82 19.33
C PRO A 177 0.54 -13.05 19.84
N ILE A 178 -0.09 -12.97 21.01
CA ILE A 178 -0.91 -14.07 21.54
C ILE A 178 -2.30 -14.06 20.92
N TRP A 179 -2.97 -12.91 20.87
CA TRP A 179 -4.30 -12.84 20.28
C TRP A 179 -4.27 -12.77 18.75
N ARG A 180 -3.20 -12.18 18.16
CA ARG A 180 -2.90 -12.25 16.73
C ARG A 180 -1.89 -13.38 16.47
N SER A 181 -2.37 -14.61 16.63
CA SER A 181 -1.52 -15.79 16.67
C SER A 181 -1.00 -16.20 15.28
N VAL A 182 0.03 -17.02 15.28
CA VAL A 182 0.58 -17.62 14.04
C VAL A 182 -0.49 -18.44 13.32
N GLU A 183 -1.34 -19.15 14.06
CA GLU A 183 -2.46 -19.94 13.50
C GLU A 183 -3.44 -19.06 12.74
N CYS A 184 -3.69 -17.85 13.23
CA CYS A 184 -4.54 -16.88 12.56
C CYS A 184 -4.03 -16.53 11.15
N ALA A 185 -2.72 -16.27 11.03
CA ALA A 185 -2.09 -15.98 9.75
C ALA A 185 -2.03 -17.21 8.84
N ILE A 186 -1.71 -18.39 9.38
CA ILE A 186 -1.65 -19.64 8.64
C ILE A 186 -3.03 -20.02 8.09
N SER A 187 -4.07 -19.97 8.94
CA SER A 187 -5.44 -20.30 8.55
C SER A 187 -5.89 -19.45 7.36
N SER A 188 -5.75 -18.13 7.46
CA SER A 188 -6.14 -17.22 6.39
C SER A 188 -5.34 -17.40 5.10
N THR A 189 -4.03 -17.68 5.22
CA THR A 189 -3.15 -17.80 4.04
C THR A 189 -3.34 -19.13 3.27
N ARG A 190 -3.93 -20.12 3.91
CA ARG A 190 -4.21 -21.43 3.29
C ARG A 190 -5.57 -21.53 2.61
N ARG A 191 -6.43 -20.58 2.80
CA ARG A 191 -7.71 -20.46 2.08
C ARG A 191 -7.47 -20.13 0.62
#